data_f616f303a0002804d9e369a656d112ce
#
_entry.id   f616f303a0002804d9e369a656d112ce
#
_cell.length_a   1.000
_cell.length_b   1.000
_cell.length_c   1.000
_cell.angle_alpha   90.00
_cell.angle_beta   90.00
_cell.angle_gamma   90.00
#
_symmetry.space_group_name_H-M   'P 1'
#
loop_
_entity.id
_entity.type
_entity.pdbx_description
1 polymer ?
#
loop_
_entity_poly.entity_id
_entity_poly.type
_entity_poly.pdbx_seq_one_letter_code
_entity_poly.pdbx_strand_id
1 'polypeptide(L)'
;MTGVTRGLGRAMLDEFAARGHVVAGCGRSAAAIEVLRLSFAAPHQFASVDVADDIQVSQWARHVLTTLGPPDILINNAALTNTLAPLWEVPAAEFAAVIDANIKGVANLLRHFVPAMIAEGRGVIVNLSSGWGRGSAPNVAPYCASKWAIEGLTRALAQELPAGMAAIPLNPGIIDTDMLRTSFGEEAGQYESPATWARRAVPFLLTLGPKHNGKAVTVE
;
A
#
# COMPACT_ATOMS: atom_id res chain seq x y z
N MET A 1 3.76 5.42 4.47
CA MET A 1 3.65 4.35 3.44
C MET A 1 3.89 2.98 4.05
N THR A 2 3.13 1.95 3.66
CA THR A 2 3.30 0.59 4.20
C THR A 2 4.00 -0.35 3.21
N GLY A 3 4.69 -1.40 3.74
CA GLY A 3 5.38 -2.41 2.91
C GLY A 3 6.63 -1.88 2.20
N VAL A 4 7.46 -1.06 2.90
CA VAL A 4 8.62 -0.36 2.31
C VAL A 4 9.89 -1.20 2.20
N THR A 5 9.86 -2.46 2.63
CA THR A 5 11.09 -3.26 2.73
C THR A 5 11.48 -3.97 1.44
N ARG A 6 10.56 -4.12 0.48
CA ARG A 6 10.79 -4.79 -0.82
C ARG A 6 9.78 -4.36 -1.88
N GLY A 7 9.98 -4.81 -3.10
CA GLY A 7 9.04 -4.65 -4.23
C GLY A 7 8.68 -3.20 -4.51
N LEU A 8 7.40 -2.94 -4.81
CA LEU A 8 6.92 -1.60 -5.17
C LEU A 8 7.11 -0.60 -4.03
N GLY A 9 6.86 -1.02 -2.78
CA GLY A 9 7.00 -0.13 -1.62
C GLY A 9 8.43 0.35 -1.42
N ARG A 10 9.44 -0.51 -1.63
CA ARG A 10 10.84 -0.12 -1.59
C ARG A 10 11.21 0.82 -2.74
N ALA A 11 10.78 0.49 -3.95
CA ALA A 11 11.06 1.33 -5.12
C ALA A 11 10.40 2.71 -5.01
N MET A 12 9.16 2.79 -4.50
CA MET A 12 8.52 4.08 -4.20
C MET A 12 9.28 4.86 -3.12
N LEU A 13 9.73 4.20 -2.05
CA LEU A 13 10.54 4.85 -1.00
C LEU A 13 11.79 5.49 -1.59
N ASP A 14 12.55 4.73 -2.39
CA ASP A 14 13.79 5.20 -3.01
C ASP A 14 13.51 6.42 -3.90
N GLU A 15 12.46 6.38 -4.70
CA GLU A 15 12.11 7.46 -5.63
C GLU A 15 11.53 8.70 -4.92
N PHE A 16 10.68 8.53 -3.88
CA PHE A 16 10.21 9.66 -3.06
C PHE A 16 11.37 10.35 -2.35
N ALA A 17 12.28 9.59 -1.75
CA ALA A 17 13.45 10.12 -1.07
C ALA A 17 14.39 10.85 -2.05
N ALA A 18 14.65 10.28 -3.23
CA ALA A 18 15.45 10.93 -4.27
C ALA A 18 14.88 12.26 -4.76
N ARG A 19 13.54 12.43 -4.66
CA ARG A 19 12.84 13.68 -4.98
C ARG A 19 12.73 14.65 -3.80
N GLY A 20 13.35 14.35 -2.67
CA GLY A 20 13.36 15.23 -1.50
C GLY A 20 12.11 15.15 -0.62
N HIS A 21 11.24 14.14 -0.82
CA HIS A 21 10.08 13.93 0.05
C HIS A 21 10.45 13.14 1.29
N VAL A 22 9.90 13.54 2.44
CA VAL A 22 10.06 12.79 3.69
C VAL A 22 9.13 11.58 3.67
N VAL A 23 9.67 10.42 4.03
CA VAL A 23 8.91 9.17 4.08
C VAL A 23 8.90 8.60 5.49
N ALA A 24 7.69 8.42 6.04
CA ALA A 24 7.45 7.52 7.15
C ALA A 24 7.01 6.16 6.60
N GLY A 25 7.79 5.11 6.84
CA GLY A 25 7.57 3.79 6.27
C GLY A 25 7.51 2.67 7.30
N CYS A 26 6.74 1.63 7.02
CA CYS A 26 6.71 0.44 7.86
C CYS A 26 6.75 -0.88 7.07
N GLY A 27 7.16 -1.93 7.76
CA GLY A 27 7.15 -3.30 7.28
C GLY A 27 7.36 -4.29 8.41
N ARG A 28 7.09 -5.57 8.22
CA ARG A 28 7.12 -6.58 9.29
C ARG A 28 8.54 -7.03 9.69
N SER A 29 9.48 -7.00 8.75
CA SER A 29 10.85 -7.49 9.02
C SER A 29 11.65 -6.44 9.77
N ALA A 30 11.92 -6.67 11.06
CA ALA A 30 12.76 -5.80 11.88
C ALA A 30 14.16 -5.62 11.28
N ALA A 31 14.77 -6.71 10.78
CA ALA A 31 16.10 -6.66 10.15
C ALA A 31 16.09 -5.76 8.89
N ALA A 32 15.07 -5.89 8.01
CA ALA A 32 14.98 -5.06 6.82
C ALA A 32 14.66 -3.59 7.17
N ILE A 33 13.90 -3.34 8.22
CA ILE A 33 13.66 -1.98 8.73
C ILE A 33 14.96 -1.36 9.28
N GLU A 34 15.78 -2.13 9.97
CA GLU A 34 17.07 -1.62 10.46
C GLU A 34 18.02 -1.22 9.30
N VAL A 35 18.05 -2.00 8.23
CA VAL A 35 18.76 -1.62 7.00
C VAL A 35 18.26 -0.29 6.44
N LEU A 36 16.94 -0.05 6.46
CA LEU A 36 16.37 1.23 6.01
C LEU A 36 16.79 2.39 6.92
N ARG A 37 16.78 2.20 8.23
CA ARG A 37 17.23 3.22 9.20
C ARG A 37 18.68 3.62 9.00
N LEU A 38 19.52 2.66 8.64
CA LEU A 38 20.94 2.93 8.33
C LEU A 38 21.15 3.58 6.96
N SER A 39 20.25 3.31 6.00
CA SER A 39 20.37 3.79 4.62
C SER A 39 19.79 5.19 4.40
N PHE A 40 18.83 5.59 5.22
CA PHE A 40 18.12 6.85 5.08
C PHE A 40 18.23 7.68 6.38
N ALA A 41 18.90 8.81 6.29
CA ALA A 41 19.03 9.73 7.41
C ALA A 41 17.70 10.40 7.78
N ALA A 42 17.62 11.01 8.95
CA ALA A 42 16.50 11.87 9.31
C ALA A 42 16.29 12.94 8.23
N PRO A 43 15.02 13.34 7.96
CA PRO A 43 13.83 13.09 8.75
C PRO A 43 13.04 11.84 8.37
N HIS A 44 13.56 10.94 7.51
CA HIS A 44 12.87 9.70 7.20
C HIS A 44 12.71 8.83 8.46
N GLN A 45 11.59 8.12 8.58
CA GLN A 45 11.28 7.27 9.73
C GLN A 45 10.81 5.88 9.30
N PHE A 46 11.35 4.84 9.92
CA PHE A 46 10.99 3.45 9.60
C PHE A 46 10.69 2.67 10.87
N ALA A 47 9.60 1.88 10.83
CA ALA A 47 9.15 1.08 11.96
C ALA A 47 8.84 -0.37 11.55
N SER A 48 9.17 -1.31 12.45
CA SER A 48 8.68 -2.68 12.33
C SER A 48 7.25 -2.72 12.83
N VAL A 49 6.30 -2.94 11.90
CA VAL A 49 4.85 -2.95 12.18
C VAL A 49 4.19 -4.01 11.32
N ASP A 50 3.39 -4.86 11.94
CA ASP A 50 2.41 -5.66 11.23
C ASP A 50 1.12 -4.84 11.07
N VAL A 51 0.74 -4.56 9.83
CA VAL A 51 -0.47 -3.77 9.54
C VAL A 51 -1.76 -4.46 10.00
N ALA A 52 -1.75 -5.80 10.14
CA ALA A 52 -2.87 -6.57 10.65
C ALA A 52 -3.09 -6.37 12.17
N ASP A 53 -2.07 -5.90 12.90
CA ASP A 53 -2.12 -5.60 14.33
C ASP A 53 -2.49 -4.13 14.56
N ASP A 54 -3.74 -3.88 14.97
CA ASP A 54 -4.27 -2.53 15.21
C ASP A 54 -3.49 -1.77 16.29
N ILE A 55 -2.96 -2.46 17.30
CA ILE A 55 -2.19 -1.84 18.41
C ILE A 55 -0.85 -1.33 17.86
N GLN A 56 -0.13 -2.14 17.09
CA GLN A 56 1.12 -1.71 16.47
C GLN A 56 0.90 -0.54 15.50
N VAL A 57 -0.15 -0.60 14.69
CA VAL A 57 -0.51 0.50 13.79
C VAL A 57 -0.84 1.77 14.56
N SER A 58 -1.62 1.68 15.64
CA SER A 58 -1.96 2.82 16.51
C SER A 58 -0.72 3.49 17.11
N GLN A 59 0.20 2.69 17.63
CA GLN A 59 1.46 3.20 18.21
C GLN A 59 2.32 3.90 17.17
N TRP A 60 2.48 3.27 16.00
CA TRP A 60 3.24 3.84 14.90
C TRP A 60 2.61 5.13 14.36
N ALA A 61 1.30 5.14 14.14
CA ALA A 61 0.58 6.33 13.68
C ALA A 61 0.74 7.49 14.65
N ARG A 62 0.58 7.24 15.96
CA ARG A 62 0.79 8.26 16.99
C ARG A 62 2.20 8.84 16.93
N HIS A 63 3.21 8.00 16.80
CA HIS A 63 4.61 8.45 16.67
C HIS A 63 4.80 9.33 15.45
N VAL A 64 4.35 8.89 14.26
CA VAL A 64 4.48 9.65 13.00
C VAL A 64 3.74 10.99 13.10
N LEU A 65 2.49 10.98 13.57
CA LEU A 65 1.68 12.20 13.69
C LEU A 65 2.27 13.21 14.67
N THR A 66 2.93 12.74 15.75
CA THR A 66 3.58 13.61 16.74
C THR A 66 4.88 14.23 16.19
N THR A 67 5.63 13.48 15.38
CA THR A 67 6.99 13.88 14.97
C THR A 67 7.05 14.52 13.58
N LEU A 68 6.16 14.13 12.67
CA LEU A 68 6.13 14.60 11.28
C LEU A 68 4.81 15.30 10.92
N GLY A 69 3.76 15.14 11.73
CA GLY A 69 2.43 15.61 11.42
C GLY A 69 1.65 14.67 10.50
N PRO A 70 0.42 15.06 10.12
CA PRO A 70 -0.40 14.32 9.18
C PRO A 70 0.24 14.21 7.80
N PRO A 71 0.21 13.02 7.16
CA PRO A 71 0.82 12.85 5.85
C PRO A 71 0.03 13.55 4.75
N ASP A 72 0.74 14.16 3.78
CA ASP A 72 0.13 14.66 2.55
C ASP A 72 -0.39 13.51 1.67
N ILE A 73 0.31 12.36 1.68
CA ILE A 73 -0.09 11.15 0.96
C ILE A 73 0.07 9.94 1.87
N LEU A 74 -1.04 9.22 2.12
CA LEU A 74 -1.04 7.93 2.80
C LEU A 74 -1.11 6.81 1.76
N ILE A 75 -0.05 6.00 1.64
CA ILE A 75 0.01 4.90 0.67
C ILE A 75 -0.08 3.56 1.39
N ASN A 76 -1.20 2.88 1.22
CA ASN A 76 -1.45 1.53 1.71
C ASN A 76 -1.02 0.52 0.63
N ASN A 77 0.26 0.09 0.71
CA ASN A 77 0.88 -0.80 -0.27
C ASN A 77 1.13 -2.21 0.29
N ALA A 78 1.31 -2.39 1.60
CA ALA A 78 1.54 -3.70 2.18
C ALA A 78 0.41 -4.67 1.81
N ALA A 79 0.77 -5.82 1.24
CA ALA A 79 -0.17 -6.85 0.84
C ALA A 79 0.48 -8.24 0.84
N LEU A 80 -0.36 -9.26 0.90
CA LEU A 80 -0.02 -10.67 0.69
C LEU A 80 -0.83 -11.22 -0.49
N THR A 81 -0.29 -12.21 -1.16
CA THR A 81 -1.01 -13.11 -2.07
C THR A 81 -0.99 -14.52 -1.49
N ASN A 82 -1.91 -15.37 -1.89
CA ASN A 82 -1.89 -16.78 -1.56
C ASN A 82 -0.98 -17.56 -2.51
N THR A 83 -0.54 -18.74 -2.07
CA THR A 83 0.04 -19.77 -2.93
C THR A 83 -1.02 -20.21 -3.94
N LEU A 84 -0.62 -20.42 -5.19
CA LEU A 84 -1.57 -20.80 -6.25
C LEU A 84 -2.25 -22.13 -5.93
N ALA A 85 -3.55 -22.10 -5.72
CA ALA A 85 -4.38 -23.26 -5.47
C ALA A 85 -5.85 -22.97 -5.80
N PRO A 86 -6.65 -23.96 -6.21
CA PRO A 86 -8.08 -23.85 -6.24
C PRO A 86 -8.62 -23.42 -4.87
N LEU A 87 -9.68 -22.62 -4.84
CA LEU A 87 -10.16 -22.01 -3.59
C LEU A 87 -10.42 -23.02 -2.46
N TRP A 88 -10.92 -24.19 -2.79
CA TRP A 88 -11.23 -25.25 -1.81
C TRP A 88 -9.99 -25.97 -1.26
N GLU A 89 -8.81 -25.74 -1.84
CA GLU A 89 -7.52 -26.26 -1.38
C GLU A 89 -6.68 -25.21 -0.63
N VAL A 90 -7.09 -23.92 -0.67
CA VAL A 90 -6.37 -22.86 0.06
C VAL A 90 -6.55 -23.08 1.58
N PRO A 91 -5.45 -23.20 2.35
CA PRO A 91 -5.54 -23.35 3.80
C PRO A 91 -6.26 -22.16 4.43
N ALA A 92 -7.14 -22.42 5.41
CA ALA A 92 -7.90 -21.37 6.10
C ALA A 92 -6.99 -20.28 6.72
N ALA A 93 -5.84 -20.69 7.27
CA ALA A 93 -4.87 -19.74 7.84
C ALA A 93 -4.25 -18.82 6.77
N GLU A 94 -3.99 -19.33 5.57
CA GLU A 94 -3.46 -18.54 4.47
C GLU A 94 -4.51 -17.56 3.93
N PHE A 95 -5.75 -18.02 3.78
CA PHE A 95 -6.88 -17.15 3.44
C PHE A 95 -7.01 -16.02 4.46
N ALA A 96 -7.03 -16.34 5.76
CA ALA A 96 -7.13 -15.37 6.84
C ALA A 96 -5.98 -14.35 6.79
N ALA A 97 -4.74 -14.79 6.58
CA ALA A 97 -3.58 -13.92 6.50
C ALA A 97 -3.68 -12.89 5.35
N VAL A 98 -4.20 -13.31 4.18
CA VAL A 98 -4.44 -12.40 3.05
C VAL A 98 -5.50 -11.35 3.41
N ILE A 99 -6.61 -11.76 4.03
CA ILE A 99 -7.68 -10.83 4.46
C ILE A 99 -7.17 -9.88 5.55
N ASP A 100 -6.45 -10.40 6.53
CA ASP A 100 -5.93 -9.61 7.64
C ASP A 100 -4.94 -8.53 7.16
N ALA A 101 -4.00 -8.88 6.29
CA ALA A 101 -3.05 -7.92 5.75
C ALA A 101 -3.70 -6.94 4.78
N ASN A 102 -4.46 -7.44 3.79
CA ASN A 102 -4.89 -6.65 2.65
C ASN A 102 -6.15 -5.80 2.92
N ILE A 103 -7.00 -6.22 3.85
CA ILE A 103 -8.25 -5.50 4.18
C ILE A 103 -8.17 -4.89 5.57
N LYS A 104 -8.01 -5.71 6.63
CA LYS A 104 -7.97 -5.20 8.00
C LYS A 104 -6.77 -4.27 8.20
N GLY A 105 -5.61 -4.62 7.63
CA GLY A 105 -4.43 -3.76 7.67
C GLY A 105 -4.69 -2.37 7.09
N VAL A 106 -5.33 -2.28 5.93
CA VAL A 106 -5.73 -1.00 5.34
C VAL A 106 -6.72 -0.26 6.25
N ALA A 107 -7.74 -0.95 6.79
CA ALA A 107 -8.70 -0.34 7.70
C ALA A 107 -8.03 0.22 8.98
N ASN A 108 -7.04 -0.49 9.53
CA ASN A 108 -6.27 -0.03 10.68
C ASN A 108 -5.51 1.27 10.36
N LEU A 109 -4.83 1.34 9.21
CA LEU A 109 -4.13 2.56 8.78
C LEU A 109 -5.11 3.74 8.63
N LEU A 110 -6.24 3.51 7.98
CA LEU A 110 -7.26 4.54 7.80
C LEU A 110 -7.79 5.05 9.14
N ARG A 111 -8.09 4.16 10.08
CA ARG A 111 -8.58 4.49 11.43
C ARG A 111 -7.64 5.44 12.18
N HIS A 112 -6.34 5.21 12.07
CA HIS A 112 -5.36 5.93 12.87
C HIS A 112 -4.74 7.16 12.19
N PHE A 113 -4.78 7.26 10.86
CA PHE A 113 -4.21 8.41 10.14
C PHE A 113 -5.27 9.39 9.61
N VAL A 114 -6.41 8.88 9.12
CA VAL A 114 -7.41 9.71 8.42
C VAL A 114 -8.00 10.81 9.31
N PRO A 115 -8.32 10.60 10.61
CA PRO A 115 -8.83 11.67 11.44
C PRO A 115 -7.92 12.89 11.52
N ALA A 116 -6.59 12.68 11.60
CA ALA A 116 -5.63 13.77 11.62
C ALA A 116 -5.53 14.47 10.24
N MET A 117 -5.61 13.72 9.13
CA MET A 117 -5.65 14.29 7.79
C MET A 117 -6.92 15.13 7.56
N ILE A 118 -8.07 14.67 8.10
CA ILE A 118 -9.34 15.42 8.06
C ILE A 118 -9.22 16.73 8.85
N ALA A 119 -8.58 16.72 10.02
CA ALA A 119 -8.36 17.92 10.81
C ALA A 119 -7.53 18.98 10.07
N GLU A 120 -6.58 18.55 9.23
CA GLU A 120 -5.82 19.44 8.33
C GLU A 120 -6.60 19.85 7.09
N GLY A 121 -7.72 19.22 6.78
CA GLY A 121 -8.56 19.50 5.61
C GLY A 121 -7.91 19.15 4.26
N ARG A 122 -6.84 18.37 4.24
CA ARG A 122 -6.08 18.01 3.03
C ARG A 122 -5.46 16.62 3.14
N GLY A 123 -5.17 16.04 1.99
CA GLY A 123 -4.43 14.79 1.88
C GLY A 123 -5.01 13.83 0.86
N VAL A 124 -4.16 12.93 0.39
CA VAL A 124 -4.49 11.90 -0.58
C VAL A 124 -4.25 10.52 0.05
N ILE A 125 -5.25 9.67 -0.03
CA ILE A 125 -5.16 8.28 0.42
C ILE A 125 -5.11 7.40 -0.82
N VAL A 126 -4.04 6.64 -0.98
CA VAL A 126 -3.84 5.72 -2.10
C VAL A 126 -3.85 4.29 -1.55
N ASN A 127 -4.86 3.53 -1.90
CA ASN A 127 -4.95 2.12 -1.57
C ASN A 127 -4.55 1.29 -2.80
N LEU A 128 -3.45 0.52 -2.70
CA LEU A 128 -2.98 -0.32 -3.80
C LEU A 128 -4.00 -1.43 -4.07
N SER A 129 -4.66 -1.33 -5.21
CA SER A 129 -5.53 -2.32 -5.79
C SER A 129 -4.74 -3.24 -6.74
N SER A 130 -5.37 -3.77 -7.75
CA SER A 130 -4.81 -4.67 -8.76
C SER A 130 -5.74 -4.73 -9.97
N GLY A 131 -5.28 -5.22 -11.11
CA GLY A 131 -6.15 -5.69 -12.17
C GLY A 131 -7.15 -6.75 -11.66
N TRP A 132 -6.74 -7.57 -10.68
CA TRP A 132 -7.61 -8.55 -10.02
C TRP A 132 -8.53 -7.98 -8.94
N GLY A 133 -8.51 -6.68 -8.71
CA GLY A 133 -9.57 -5.95 -7.98
C GLY A 133 -10.69 -5.46 -8.89
N ARG A 134 -10.53 -5.60 -10.21
CA ARG A 134 -11.49 -5.23 -11.26
C ARG A 134 -11.80 -6.40 -12.21
N GLY A 135 -11.10 -7.51 -12.04
CA GLY A 135 -11.26 -8.78 -12.71
C GLY A 135 -10.94 -9.92 -11.75
N SER A 136 -10.75 -11.12 -12.28
CA SER A 136 -10.44 -12.31 -11.49
C SER A 136 -9.52 -13.25 -12.27
N ALA A 137 -8.85 -14.16 -11.55
CA ALA A 137 -8.09 -15.25 -12.11
C ALA A 137 -8.28 -16.51 -11.24
N PRO A 138 -8.11 -17.71 -11.82
CA PRO A 138 -8.12 -18.95 -11.05
C PRO A 138 -6.93 -19.00 -10.09
N ASN A 139 -7.03 -19.81 -9.05
CA ASN A 139 -5.97 -20.12 -8.08
C ASN A 139 -5.51 -18.94 -7.18
N VAL A 140 -6.08 -17.75 -7.32
CA VAL A 140 -5.77 -16.56 -6.50
C VAL A 140 -7.02 -15.93 -5.90
N ALA A 141 -8.04 -16.72 -5.62
CA ALA A 141 -9.33 -16.25 -5.13
C ALA A 141 -9.24 -15.39 -3.84
N PRO A 142 -8.46 -15.74 -2.79
CA PRO A 142 -8.29 -14.88 -1.61
C PRO A 142 -7.75 -13.49 -1.96
N TYR A 143 -6.76 -13.43 -2.84
CA TYR A 143 -6.17 -12.17 -3.29
C TYR A 143 -7.18 -11.35 -4.10
N CYS A 144 -7.85 -11.96 -5.08
CA CYS A 144 -8.91 -11.30 -5.85
C CYS A 144 -9.97 -10.70 -4.91
N ALA A 145 -10.51 -11.52 -3.99
CA ALA A 145 -11.51 -11.07 -3.02
C ALA A 145 -11.02 -9.86 -2.21
N SER A 146 -9.76 -9.89 -1.74
CA SER A 146 -9.18 -8.79 -1.00
C SER A 146 -9.06 -7.51 -1.83
N LYS A 147 -8.70 -7.62 -3.11
CA LYS A 147 -8.53 -6.45 -3.99
C LYS A 147 -9.87 -5.88 -4.46
N TRP A 148 -10.90 -6.71 -4.66
CA TRP A 148 -12.28 -6.25 -4.83
C TRP A 148 -12.79 -5.50 -3.60
N ALA A 149 -12.48 -6.01 -2.40
CA ALA A 149 -12.82 -5.32 -1.15
C ALA A 149 -12.15 -3.94 -1.05
N ILE A 150 -10.88 -3.81 -1.45
CA ILE A 150 -10.16 -2.54 -1.48
C ILE A 150 -10.78 -1.53 -2.45
N GLU A 151 -11.24 -1.97 -3.63
CA GLU A 151 -11.98 -1.09 -4.55
C GLU A 151 -13.27 -0.54 -3.90
N GLY A 152 -14.05 -1.41 -3.25
CA GLY A 152 -15.29 -1.02 -2.56
C GLY A 152 -15.02 -0.12 -1.35
N LEU A 153 -14.10 -0.54 -0.47
CA LEU A 153 -13.74 0.22 0.73
C LEU A 153 -13.24 1.63 0.37
N THR A 154 -12.40 1.74 -0.66
CA THR A 154 -11.85 3.04 -1.06
C THR A 154 -12.91 3.97 -1.62
N ARG A 155 -13.86 3.43 -2.40
CA ARG A 155 -14.99 4.23 -2.94
C ARG A 155 -15.97 4.67 -1.85
N ALA A 156 -16.19 3.84 -0.83
CA ALA A 156 -17.01 4.22 0.33
C ALA A 156 -16.31 5.35 1.12
N LEU A 157 -15.04 5.17 1.45
CA LEU A 157 -14.23 6.20 2.12
C LEU A 157 -14.24 7.52 1.35
N ALA A 158 -14.15 7.47 0.03
CA ALA A 158 -14.16 8.68 -0.81
C ALA A 158 -15.43 9.53 -0.65
N GLN A 159 -16.57 8.92 -0.32
CA GLN A 159 -17.83 9.61 -0.06
C GLN A 159 -17.91 10.22 1.35
N GLU A 160 -17.07 9.75 2.26
CA GLU A 160 -17.02 10.19 3.65
C GLU A 160 -15.99 11.32 3.87
N LEU A 161 -15.04 11.48 2.94
CA LEU A 161 -13.98 12.50 3.06
C LEU A 161 -14.51 13.92 2.76
N PRO A 162 -14.00 14.93 3.50
CA PRO A 162 -14.33 16.33 3.22
C PRO A 162 -13.73 16.77 1.88
N ALA A 163 -14.30 17.86 1.34
CA ALA A 163 -13.74 18.53 0.17
C ALA A 163 -12.26 18.90 0.42
N GLY A 164 -11.40 18.72 -0.58
CA GLY A 164 -9.95 18.94 -0.46
C GLY A 164 -9.15 17.65 -0.27
N MET A 165 -9.80 16.54 0.10
CA MET A 165 -9.17 15.23 0.24
C MET A 165 -9.57 14.27 -0.89
N ALA A 166 -8.82 13.18 -1.01
CA ALA A 166 -9.14 12.10 -1.96
C ALA A 166 -8.76 10.73 -1.41
N ALA A 167 -9.60 9.72 -1.69
CA ALA A 167 -9.28 8.31 -1.55
C ALA A 167 -9.35 7.63 -2.92
N ILE A 168 -8.28 6.94 -3.29
CA ILE A 168 -8.06 6.49 -4.67
C ILE A 168 -7.60 5.03 -4.66
N PRO A 169 -8.37 4.11 -5.27
CA PRO A 169 -7.89 2.75 -5.51
C PRO A 169 -6.97 2.75 -6.75
N LEU A 170 -5.70 2.42 -6.54
CA LEU A 170 -4.66 2.44 -7.57
C LEU A 170 -4.31 1.03 -8.01
N ASN A 171 -4.47 0.73 -9.30
CA ASN A 171 -3.86 -0.44 -9.92
C ASN A 171 -2.42 -0.09 -10.35
N PRO A 172 -1.39 -0.77 -9.82
CA PRO A 172 0.00 -0.48 -10.21
C PRO A 172 0.35 -1.00 -11.61
N GLY A 173 -0.46 -1.87 -12.21
CA GLY A 173 -0.10 -2.65 -13.39
C GLY A 173 0.55 -3.99 -13.00
N ILE A 174 1.25 -4.60 -13.97
CA ILE A 174 2.00 -5.86 -13.78
C ILE A 174 3.49 -5.52 -13.72
N ILE A 175 4.12 -5.77 -12.57
CA ILE A 175 5.50 -5.38 -12.32
C ILE A 175 6.26 -6.58 -11.74
N ASP A 176 7.49 -6.83 -12.19
CA ASP A 176 8.34 -7.93 -11.74
C ASP A 176 8.72 -7.77 -10.26
N THR A 177 7.93 -8.36 -9.40
CA THR A 177 8.13 -8.41 -7.94
C THR A 177 8.13 -9.85 -7.47
N ASP A 178 8.66 -10.11 -6.26
CA ASP A 178 8.56 -11.43 -5.63
C ASP A 178 7.11 -11.93 -5.57
N MET A 179 6.16 -11.00 -5.33
CA MET A 179 4.72 -11.33 -5.32
C MET A 179 4.24 -11.77 -6.71
N LEU A 180 4.66 -11.11 -7.79
CA LEU A 180 4.29 -11.52 -9.14
C LEU A 180 4.90 -12.87 -9.47
N ARG A 181 6.15 -13.10 -9.07
CA ARG A 181 6.86 -14.39 -9.29
C ARG A 181 6.18 -15.58 -8.61
N THR A 182 5.45 -15.36 -7.51
CA THR A 182 4.61 -16.39 -6.89
C THR A 182 3.51 -16.88 -7.84
N SER A 183 2.97 -15.99 -8.71
CA SER A 183 1.87 -16.33 -9.62
C SER A 183 2.33 -16.65 -11.05
N PHE A 184 3.44 -16.06 -11.51
CA PHE A 184 3.90 -16.14 -12.92
C PHE A 184 5.26 -16.82 -13.06
N GLY A 185 5.90 -17.23 -11.95
CA GLY A 185 7.21 -17.87 -12.01
C GLY A 185 8.25 -16.98 -12.71
N GLU A 186 9.04 -17.59 -13.60
CA GLU A 186 10.08 -16.88 -14.37
C GLU A 186 9.53 -15.90 -15.41
N GLU A 187 8.29 -16.08 -15.86
CA GLU A 187 7.64 -15.17 -16.81
C GLU A 187 7.45 -13.76 -16.23
N ALA A 188 7.48 -13.62 -14.90
CA ALA A 188 7.46 -12.32 -14.25
C ALA A 188 8.61 -11.40 -14.73
N GLY A 189 9.75 -11.96 -15.11
CA GLY A 189 10.90 -11.23 -15.64
C GLY A 189 10.68 -10.53 -16.98
N GLN A 190 9.57 -10.79 -17.68
CA GLN A 190 9.19 -10.08 -18.90
C GLN A 190 8.59 -8.69 -18.61
N TYR A 191 8.18 -8.45 -17.36
CA TYR A 191 7.59 -7.18 -16.95
C TYR A 191 8.66 -6.22 -16.43
N GLU A 192 8.30 -4.95 -16.35
CA GLU A 192 9.22 -3.92 -15.89
C GLU A 192 9.62 -4.12 -14.42
N SER A 193 10.83 -3.67 -14.09
CA SER A 193 11.31 -3.71 -12.71
C SER A 193 10.58 -2.69 -11.82
N PRO A 194 10.49 -2.95 -10.49
CA PRO A 194 9.93 -1.98 -9.55
C PRO A 194 10.58 -0.61 -9.62
N ALA A 195 11.91 -0.55 -9.84
CA ALA A 195 12.65 0.70 -9.93
C ALA A 195 12.27 1.50 -11.20
N THR A 196 12.09 0.84 -12.33
CA THR A 196 11.63 1.49 -13.57
C THR A 196 10.21 2.01 -13.41
N TRP A 197 9.32 1.19 -12.85
CA TRP A 197 7.96 1.57 -12.56
C TRP A 197 7.88 2.78 -11.61
N ALA A 198 8.66 2.80 -10.52
CA ALA A 198 8.60 3.87 -9.53
C ALA A 198 8.94 5.25 -10.11
N ARG A 199 9.86 5.31 -11.09
CA ARG A 199 10.24 6.58 -11.75
C ARG A 199 9.08 7.28 -12.45
N ARG A 200 8.06 6.54 -12.92
CA ARG A 200 6.84 7.12 -13.49
C ARG A 200 5.68 7.13 -12.50
N ALA A 201 5.59 6.14 -11.60
CA ALA A 201 4.52 6.03 -10.63
C ALA A 201 4.57 7.15 -9.57
N VAL A 202 5.75 7.48 -9.04
CA VAL A 202 5.87 8.53 -8.01
C VAL A 202 5.48 9.91 -8.54
N PRO A 203 5.96 10.39 -9.71
CA PRO A 203 5.43 11.61 -10.30
C PRO A 203 3.91 11.57 -10.50
N PHE A 204 3.36 10.46 -10.97
CA PHE A 204 1.92 10.30 -11.12
C PHE A 204 1.18 10.40 -9.78
N LEU A 205 1.65 9.72 -8.73
CA LEU A 205 1.10 9.80 -7.38
C LEU A 205 1.05 11.24 -6.86
N LEU A 206 2.07 12.04 -7.16
CA LEU A 206 2.15 13.45 -6.75
C LEU A 206 1.15 14.35 -7.49
N THR A 207 0.57 13.91 -8.61
CA THR A 207 -0.50 14.65 -9.31
C THR A 207 -1.89 14.34 -8.80
N LEU A 208 -2.04 13.30 -7.97
CA LEU A 208 -3.33 12.88 -7.44
C LEU A 208 -3.87 13.90 -6.45
N GLY A 209 -5.18 14.07 -6.43
CA GLY A 209 -5.85 15.05 -5.57
C GLY A 209 -7.37 14.96 -5.69
N PRO A 210 -8.11 15.95 -5.18
CA PRO A 210 -9.57 15.90 -5.05
C PRO A 210 -10.33 15.54 -6.34
N LYS A 211 -9.83 15.95 -7.50
CA LYS A 211 -10.44 15.59 -8.81
C LYS A 211 -10.45 14.08 -9.11
N HIS A 212 -9.63 13.31 -8.38
CA HIS A 212 -9.52 11.86 -8.52
C HIS A 212 -10.26 11.09 -7.43
N ASN A 213 -10.91 11.78 -6.48
CA ASN A 213 -11.59 11.14 -5.35
C ASN A 213 -12.58 10.07 -5.82
N GLY A 214 -12.48 8.86 -5.28
CA GLY A 214 -13.31 7.70 -5.62
C GLY A 214 -13.07 7.08 -7.00
N LYS A 215 -12.20 7.69 -7.83
CA LYS A 215 -11.90 7.18 -9.17
C LYS A 215 -10.84 6.10 -9.12
N ALA A 216 -11.13 4.98 -9.75
CA ALA A 216 -10.16 3.91 -9.93
C ALA A 216 -9.13 4.32 -11.01
N VAL A 217 -7.86 4.40 -10.63
CA VAL A 217 -6.78 4.78 -11.54
C VAL A 217 -5.79 3.64 -11.76
N THR A 218 -5.02 3.72 -12.84
CA THR A 218 -3.93 2.80 -13.17
C THR A 218 -2.69 3.62 -13.46
N VAL A 219 -1.51 3.15 -13.04
CA VAL A 219 -0.21 3.73 -13.45
C VAL A 219 0.07 3.25 -14.87
N GLU A 220 0.08 4.15 -15.84
CA GLU A 220 0.40 3.89 -17.25
C GLU A 220 1.91 4.01 -17.52
#